data_55ebc8f6eb9ff5138bd2ebc96b28dcd8
#
_entry.id   55ebc8f6eb9ff5138bd2ebc96b28dcd8
#
_cell.length_a   1.000
_cell.length_b   1.000
_cell.length_c   1.000
_cell.angle_alpha   90.00
_cell.angle_beta   90.00
_cell.angle_gamma   90.00
#
_symmetry.space_group_name_H-M   'P 1'
#
loop_
_entity.id
_entity.type
_entity.pdbx_description
1 polymer ?
#
loop_
_entity_poly.entity_id
_entity_poly.type
_entity_poly.pdbx_seq_one_letter_code
_entity_poly.pdbx_strand_id
1 'polypeptide(L)'
;MEEVALQFTTYYEKQLEIAKRFYIIRKGKGVSQKRLSELSGVSYASIRRFEKSGDISLASLTKLALALRLYDDLDNLFRHKKEYKSIEDVINEKDY
;
A
#
# COMPACT_ATOMS: atom_id res chain seq x y z
N MET A 1 11.84 6.24 27.62
CA MET A 1 12.19 5.94 26.29
C MET A 1 11.39 4.85 25.66
N GLU A 2 10.57 4.17 26.43
CA GLU A 2 9.77 3.16 25.84
C GLU A 2 8.82 3.71 24.83
N GLU A 3 8.29 4.91 25.08
CA GLU A 3 7.40 5.47 24.12
C GLU A 3 8.12 5.72 22.80
N VAL A 4 9.36 6.16 22.90
CA VAL A 4 10.12 6.42 21.71
C VAL A 4 10.34 5.12 20.96
N ALA A 5 10.66 4.06 21.68
CA ALA A 5 10.89 2.77 21.05
C ALA A 5 9.63 2.25 20.38
N LEU A 6 8.47 2.47 21.01
CA LEU A 6 7.24 2.01 20.43
C LEU A 6 6.88 2.84 19.20
N GLN A 7 7.17 4.14 19.26
CA GLN A 7 6.87 4.99 18.13
C GLN A 7 7.75 4.68 16.95
N PHE A 8 8.93 4.17 17.23
CA PHE A 8 9.84 3.84 16.16
C PHE A 8 9.76 2.38 15.82
N THR A 9 8.56 1.82 15.84
CA THR A 9 8.32 0.58 15.12
C THR A 9 8.93 0.83 13.78
N THR A 10 9.83 0.00 13.38
CA THR A 10 10.62 0.30 12.22
C THR A 10 9.74 0.38 10.98
N TYR A 11 10.19 1.15 10.01
CA TYR A 11 9.48 1.22 8.74
C TYR A 11 9.39 -0.17 8.14
N TYR A 12 10.36 -1.02 8.42
CA TYR A 12 10.39 -2.37 7.90
C TYR A 12 9.20 -3.18 8.43
N GLU A 13 8.91 -3.05 9.72
CA GLU A 13 7.76 -3.76 10.29
C GLU A 13 6.47 -3.28 9.67
N LYS A 14 6.36 -1.98 9.39
CA LYS A 14 5.17 -1.46 8.75
C LYS A 14 5.04 -1.96 7.33
N GLN A 15 6.16 -2.04 6.62
CA GLN A 15 6.14 -2.58 5.28
C GLN A 15 5.72 -4.04 5.27
N LEU A 16 6.17 -4.82 6.24
CA LEU A 16 5.78 -6.21 6.33
C LEU A 16 4.28 -6.35 6.62
N GLU A 17 3.75 -5.48 7.45
CA GLU A 17 2.32 -5.50 7.73
C GLU A 17 1.51 -5.22 6.47
N ILE A 18 1.95 -4.25 5.70
CA ILE A 18 1.27 -3.90 4.45
C ILE A 18 1.34 -5.08 3.48
N ALA A 19 2.53 -5.68 3.36
CA ALA A 19 2.71 -6.79 2.45
C ALA A 19 1.84 -7.98 2.86
N LYS A 20 1.71 -8.21 4.17
CA LYS A 20 0.90 -9.31 4.65
C LYS A 20 -0.57 -9.09 4.35
N ARG A 21 -1.06 -7.87 4.55
CA ARG A 21 -2.44 -7.57 4.22
C ARG A 21 -2.70 -7.73 2.73
N PHE A 22 -1.74 -7.30 1.91
CA PHE A 22 -1.86 -7.46 0.48
C PHE A 22 -1.91 -8.93 0.09
N TYR A 23 -1.02 -9.73 0.68
CA TYR A 23 -0.98 -11.17 0.42
C TYR A 23 -2.35 -11.81 0.72
N ILE A 24 -2.94 -11.47 1.85
CA ILE A 24 -4.22 -12.02 2.24
C ILE A 24 -5.30 -11.67 1.21
N ILE A 25 -5.29 -10.43 0.75
CA ILE A 25 -6.27 -9.99 -0.26
C ILE A 25 -6.05 -10.76 -1.56
N ARG A 26 -4.80 -10.86 -2.00
CA ARG A 26 -4.51 -11.58 -3.24
C ARG A 26 -4.97 -13.03 -3.15
N LYS A 27 -4.62 -13.69 -2.05
CA LYS A 27 -5.02 -15.09 -1.86
C LYS A 27 -6.55 -15.21 -1.81
N GLY A 28 -7.19 -14.29 -1.12
CA GLY A 28 -8.63 -14.30 -1.02
C GLY A 28 -9.33 -14.17 -2.37
N LYS A 29 -8.68 -13.47 -3.30
CA LYS A 29 -9.25 -13.31 -4.64
C LYS A 29 -8.85 -14.47 -5.56
N GLY A 30 -8.06 -15.42 -5.08
CA GLY A 30 -7.68 -16.57 -5.88
C GLY A 30 -6.69 -16.27 -6.98
N VAL A 31 -5.90 -15.19 -6.84
CA VAL A 31 -4.97 -14.79 -7.87
C VAL A 31 -3.56 -15.20 -7.47
N SER A 32 -2.89 -16.00 -8.30
CA SER A 32 -1.53 -16.41 -8.03
C SER A 32 -0.57 -15.26 -8.27
N GLN A 33 0.63 -15.36 -7.73
CA GLN A 33 1.65 -14.35 -7.98
C GLN A 33 1.96 -14.24 -9.47
N LYS A 34 2.01 -15.36 -10.15
CA LYS A 34 2.27 -15.35 -11.59
C LYS A 34 1.16 -14.64 -12.35
N ARG A 35 -0.08 -14.94 -12.00
CA ARG A 35 -1.20 -14.30 -12.65
C ARG A 35 -1.21 -12.80 -12.36
N LEU A 36 -0.88 -12.43 -11.13
CA LEU A 36 -0.81 -11.03 -10.78
C LEU A 36 0.27 -10.31 -11.59
N SER A 37 1.39 -11.00 -11.83
CA SER A 37 2.44 -10.43 -12.66
C SER A 37 1.91 -10.14 -14.07
N GLU A 38 1.16 -11.08 -14.63
CA GLU A 38 0.59 -10.89 -15.96
C GLU A 38 -0.40 -9.74 -16.00
N LEU A 39 -1.23 -9.65 -14.97
CA LEU A 39 -2.25 -8.62 -14.94
C LEU A 39 -1.68 -7.22 -14.67
N SER A 40 -0.64 -7.15 -13.89
CA SER A 40 -0.14 -5.86 -13.43
C SER A 40 1.04 -5.33 -14.24
N GLY A 41 1.75 -6.21 -14.90
CA GLY A 41 2.98 -5.81 -15.56
C GLY A 41 4.17 -5.70 -14.60
N VAL A 42 3.97 -6.03 -13.33
CA VAL A 42 5.07 -6.03 -12.36
C VAL A 42 5.70 -7.42 -12.39
N SER A 43 7.01 -7.49 -12.34
CA SER A 43 7.69 -8.78 -12.48
C SER A 43 7.35 -9.72 -11.34
N TYR A 44 7.36 -10.99 -11.66
CA TYR A 44 7.12 -12.04 -10.68
C TYR A 44 8.10 -11.92 -9.50
N ALA A 45 9.36 -11.65 -9.82
CA ALA A 45 10.38 -11.52 -8.78
C ALA A 45 10.09 -10.34 -7.85
N SER A 46 9.59 -9.24 -8.39
CA SER A 46 9.23 -8.08 -7.59
C SER A 46 8.06 -8.39 -6.67
N ILE A 47 7.07 -9.12 -7.16
CA ILE A 47 5.92 -9.49 -6.35
C ILE A 47 6.36 -10.41 -5.21
N ARG A 48 7.19 -11.38 -5.52
CA ARG A 48 7.70 -12.29 -4.50
C ARG A 48 8.46 -11.54 -3.42
N ARG A 49 9.33 -10.63 -3.84
CA ARG A 49 10.12 -9.86 -2.89
C ARG A 49 9.24 -8.99 -2.03
N PHE A 50 8.23 -8.35 -2.64
CA PHE A 50 7.31 -7.51 -1.89
C PHE A 50 6.60 -8.33 -0.82
N GLU A 51 6.03 -9.45 -1.18
CA GLU A 51 5.25 -10.23 -0.23
C GLU A 51 6.13 -10.81 0.87
N LYS A 52 7.41 -10.99 0.60
CA LYS A 52 8.31 -11.56 1.59
C LYS A 52 8.93 -10.49 2.48
N SER A 53 9.26 -9.34 1.94
CA SER A 53 10.02 -8.33 2.67
C SER A 53 9.33 -6.99 2.80
N GLY A 54 8.25 -6.76 2.06
CA GLY A 54 7.59 -5.47 2.07
C GLY A 54 8.25 -4.44 1.15
N ASP A 55 9.27 -4.82 0.42
CA ASP A 55 10.04 -3.89 -0.39
C ASP A 55 9.45 -3.81 -1.79
N ILE A 56 8.98 -2.63 -2.17
CA ILE A 56 8.41 -2.42 -3.49
C ILE A 56 8.36 -0.91 -3.73
N SER A 57 8.44 -0.51 -4.99
CA SER A 57 8.26 0.90 -5.30
C SER A 57 6.78 1.25 -5.22
N LEU A 58 6.50 2.51 -4.98
CA LEU A 58 5.12 2.95 -4.93
C LEU A 58 4.44 2.70 -6.28
N ALA A 59 5.16 2.93 -7.37
CA ALA A 59 4.59 2.71 -8.70
C ALA A 59 4.16 1.26 -8.86
N SER A 60 5.03 0.33 -8.47
CA SER A 60 4.70 -1.09 -8.62
C SER A 60 3.56 -1.48 -7.69
N LEU A 61 3.56 -0.99 -6.46
CA LEU A 61 2.47 -1.29 -5.54
C LEU A 61 1.13 -0.80 -6.08
N THR A 62 1.13 0.39 -6.66
CA THR A 62 -0.09 0.93 -7.24
C THR A 62 -0.56 0.07 -8.40
N LYS A 63 0.36 -0.40 -9.24
CA LYS A 63 0.01 -1.29 -10.34
C LYS A 63 -0.60 -2.60 -9.83
N LEU A 64 -0.04 -3.14 -8.75
CA LEU A 64 -0.58 -4.38 -8.17
C LEU A 64 -1.99 -4.13 -7.63
N ALA A 65 -2.18 -3.03 -6.94
CA ALA A 65 -3.49 -2.72 -6.37
C ALA A 65 -4.54 -2.54 -7.47
N LEU A 66 -4.17 -1.86 -8.55
CA LEU A 66 -5.10 -1.67 -9.67
C LEU A 66 -5.44 -3.01 -10.31
N ALA A 67 -4.45 -3.89 -10.45
CA ALA A 67 -4.68 -5.19 -11.04
C ALA A 67 -5.66 -6.03 -10.22
N LEU A 68 -5.67 -5.84 -8.91
CA LEU A 68 -6.61 -6.53 -8.03
C LEU A 68 -7.87 -5.70 -7.79
N ARG A 69 -8.02 -4.57 -8.48
CA ARG A 69 -9.19 -3.72 -8.40
C ARG A 69 -9.41 -3.15 -7.00
N LEU A 70 -8.33 -2.80 -6.34
CA LEU A 70 -8.40 -2.23 -5.01
C LEU A 70 -8.46 -0.70 -5.12
N TYR A 71 -9.45 -0.21 -5.86
CA TYR A 71 -9.57 1.22 -6.15
C TYR A 71 -9.85 2.01 -4.89
N ASP A 72 -10.75 1.50 -4.04
CA ASP A 72 -11.10 2.24 -2.84
C ASP A 72 -9.93 2.32 -1.88
N ASP A 73 -9.13 1.27 -1.80
CA ASP A 73 -7.96 1.30 -0.94
C ASP A 73 -6.99 2.37 -1.38
N LEU A 74 -6.78 2.50 -2.67
CA LEU A 74 -5.90 3.53 -3.19
C LEU A 74 -6.48 4.92 -2.97
N ASP A 75 -7.77 5.07 -3.25
CA ASP A 75 -8.40 6.37 -3.13
C ASP A 75 -8.46 6.86 -1.70
N ASN A 76 -8.51 5.95 -0.75
CA ASN A 76 -8.64 6.32 0.65
C ASN A 76 -7.33 6.33 1.40
N LEU A 77 -6.23 5.99 0.75
CA LEU A 77 -4.94 5.96 1.40
C LEU A 77 -4.62 7.35 1.94
N PHE A 78 -4.38 7.42 3.24
CA PHE A 78 -4.05 8.66 3.94
C PHE A 78 -5.17 9.71 3.90
N ARG A 79 -6.39 9.31 3.56
CA ARG A 79 -7.47 10.26 3.54
C ARG A 79 -8.01 10.45 4.95
N HIS A 80 -8.08 11.70 5.39
CA HIS A 80 -8.55 12.03 6.73
C HIS A 80 -9.90 12.71 6.59
N LYS A 81 -10.95 11.99 6.91
CA LYS A 81 -12.28 12.46 6.64
C LYS A 81 -12.65 13.76 7.27
N LYS A 82 -12.14 14.02 8.46
CA LYS A 82 -12.59 15.17 9.18
C LYS A 82 -11.81 16.42 8.90
N GLU A 83 -10.70 16.31 8.26
CA GLU A 83 -9.83 17.45 8.12
C GLU A 83 -10.12 18.29 6.90
N TYR A 84 -10.55 17.68 5.81
CA TYR A 84 -10.75 18.42 4.59
C TYR A 84 -12.06 18.04 3.98
N LYS A 85 -12.85 19.03 3.60
CA LYS A 85 -14.12 18.79 2.97
C LYS A 85 -13.98 18.69 1.46
N SER A 86 -12.92 19.27 0.94
CA SER A 86 -12.73 19.27 -0.51
C SER A 86 -11.27 19.54 -0.80
N ILE A 87 -10.91 19.42 -2.04
CA ILE A 87 -9.57 19.73 -2.45
C ILE A 87 -9.27 21.19 -2.27
N GLU A 88 -10.29 22.02 -2.42
CA GLU A 88 -10.11 23.42 -2.19
C GLU A 88 -9.69 23.71 -0.77
N ASP A 89 -10.28 23.02 0.18
CA ASP A 89 -9.91 23.20 1.59
C ASP A 89 -8.45 22.86 1.79
N VAL A 90 -7.98 21.81 1.15
CA VAL A 90 -6.60 21.40 1.28
C VAL A 90 -5.69 22.48 0.70
N ILE A 91 -6.05 23.01 -0.43
CA ILE A 91 -5.25 24.02 -1.07
C ILE A 91 -5.19 25.27 -0.21
N ASN A 92 -6.30 25.64 0.37
CA ASN A 92 -6.35 26.86 1.17
C ASN A 92 -5.60 26.74 2.47
N GLU A 93 -5.44 25.52 2.97
CA GLU A 93 -4.75 25.35 4.20
C GLU A 93 -3.30 25.19 4.06
N LYS A 94 -2.80 25.31 2.93
CA LYS A 94 -1.51 24.93 2.72
C LYS A 94 -0.52 25.85 3.24
N ASP A 95 -0.81 26.99 3.53
CA ASP A 95 0.20 27.79 3.87
C ASP A 95 0.84 27.41 5.00
N TYR A 96 1.29 26.47 5.03
CA TYR A 96 2.19 26.00 5.87
C TYR A 96 3.49 26.62 5.62
#